data_e29e0bd6f285d509d47ef3f0e1d5cb7a
#
_entry.id   e29e0bd6f285d509d47ef3f0e1d5cb7a
#
_cell.length_a   1.000
_cell.length_b   1.000
_cell.length_c   1.000
_cell.angle_alpha   90.00
_cell.angle_beta   90.00
_cell.angle_gamma   90.00
#
_symmetry.space_group_name_H-M   'P 1'
#
loop_
_entity.id
_entity.type
_entity.pdbx_description
1 polymer ?
#
loop_
_entity_poly.entity_id
_entity_poly.type
_entity_poly.pdbx_seq_one_letter_code
_entity_poly.pdbx_strand_id
1 'polypeptide(L)'
;MYIKKDNIVIRTIRENKNKVKPFVPSKHLITRWTNILNEEIFNNIIHPFYDITIKRKHDCHAEHIGWEHGEYVFGELSMDSKFLNKSYFIYTLAHEMIHQWQWMQLNKTDHGRSFMKWKSKLNQFEIPLGVSI
;
A
#
# COMPACT_ATOMS: atom_id res chain seq x y z
N MET A 1 -17.69 -13.23 -3.47
CA MET A 1 -16.63 -12.98 -4.44
C MET A 1 -15.62 -14.12 -4.42
N TYR A 2 -15.27 -14.61 -5.59
CA TYR A 2 -14.24 -15.63 -5.72
C TYR A 2 -12.87 -15.01 -5.89
N ILE A 3 -11.88 -15.54 -5.14
CA ILE A 3 -10.48 -15.21 -5.34
C ILE A 3 -9.79 -16.50 -5.73
N LYS A 4 -9.09 -16.49 -6.85
CA LYS A 4 -8.40 -17.68 -7.36
C LYS A 4 -7.27 -18.07 -6.41
N LYS A 5 -7.08 -19.38 -6.21
CA LYS A 5 -5.99 -19.89 -5.37
C LYS A 5 -4.62 -19.46 -5.87
N ASP A 6 -4.47 -19.27 -7.17
CA ASP A 6 -3.22 -18.85 -7.81
C ASP A 6 -3.13 -17.34 -8.01
N ASN A 7 -3.99 -16.57 -7.32
CA ASN A 7 -3.93 -15.11 -7.37
C ASN A 7 -2.51 -14.63 -7.06
N ILE A 8 -1.99 -13.72 -7.89
CA ILE A 8 -0.61 -13.27 -7.78
C ILE A 8 -0.31 -12.63 -6.43
N VAL A 9 -1.25 -11.89 -5.85
CA VAL A 9 -1.06 -11.24 -4.54
C VAL A 9 -0.93 -12.29 -3.45
N ILE A 10 -1.90 -13.22 -3.37
CA ILE A 10 -1.92 -14.27 -2.37
C ILE A 10 -0.67 -15.14 -2.49
N ARG A 11 -0.33 -15.56 -3.70
CA ARG A 11 0.84 -16.39 -3.93
C ARG A 11 2.12 -15.71 -3.48
N THR A 12 2.31 -14.45 -3.85
CA THR A 12 3.50 -13.69 -3.47
C THR A 12 3.61 -13.55 -1.96
N ILE A 13 2.50 -13.25 -1.29
CA ILE A 13 2.49 -13.14 0.17
C ILE A 13 2.87 -14.45 0.82
N ARG A 14 2.25 -15.57 0.40
CA ARG A 14 2.54 -16.89 0.97
C ARG A 14 3.99 -17.31 0.76
N GLU A 15 4.56 -17.00 -0.40
CA GLU A 15 5.94 -17.35 -0.71
C GLU A 15 6.96 -16.54 0.10
N ASN A 16 6.60 -15.37 0.59
CA ASN A 16 7.56 -14.43 1.18
C ASN A 16 7.35 -14.14 2.66
N LYS A 17 6.15 -14.35 3.22
CA LYS A 17 5.81 -13.88 4.58
C LYS A 17 6.70 -14.43 5.70
N ASN A 18 7.30 -15.60 5.50
CA ASN A 18 8.17 -16.23 6.50
C ASN A 18 9.66 -16.13 6.16
N LYS A 19 10.00 -15.44 5.08
CA LYS A 19 11.39 -15.27 4.68
C LYS A 19 12.06 -14.22 5.54
N VAL A 20 13.32 -14.46 5.88
CA VAL A 20 14.16 -13.49 6.59
C VAL A 20 15.05 -12.70 5.65
N LYS A 21 14.85 -12.85 4.35
CA LYS A 21 15.60 -12.13 3.33
C LYS A 21 15.04 -10.71 3.19
N PRO A 22 15.81 -9.65 3.51
CA PRO A 22 15.33 -8.28 3.36
C PRO A 22 14.95 -7.96 1.93
N PHE A 23 13.91 -7.15 1.78
CA PHE A 23 13.44 -6.67 0.49
C PHE A 23 13.80 -5.19 0.34
N VAL A 24 14.50 -4.85 -0.74
CA VAL A 24 14.89 -3.47 -1.07
C VAL A 24 14.04 -3.01 -2.26
N PRO A 25 13.07 -2.13 -2.05
CA PRO A 25 12.21 -1.67 -3.13
C PRO A 25 12.96 -0.71 -4.07
N SER A 26 12.50 -0.66 -5.31
CA SER A 26 12.86 0.38 -6.27
C SER A 26 11.59 1.12 -6.67
N LYS A 27 11.71 2.31 -7.25
CA LYS A 27 10.54 3.03 -7.76
C LYS A 27 9.77 2.20 -8.78
N HIS A 28 10.49 1.47 -9.62
CA HIS A 28 9.87 0.57 -10.60
C HIS A 28 9.04 -0.51 -9.94
N LEU A 29 9.58 -1.16 -8.90
CA LEU A 29 8.85 -2.21 -8.17
C LEU A 29 7.67 -1.65 -7.39
N ILE A 30 7.80 -0.47 -6.80
CA ILE A 30 6.70 0.19 -6.10
C ILE A 30 5.56 0.48 -7.08
N THR A 31 5.88 1.07 -8.23
CA THR A 31 4.88 1.37 -9.26
C THR A 31 4.20 0.10 -9.77
N ARG A 32 4.99 -0.94 -10.05
CA ARG A 32 4.46 -2.22 -10.51
C ARG A 32 3.48 -2.82 -9.49
N TRP A 33 3.87 -2.87 -8.22
CA TRP A 33 3.01 -3.44 -7.18
C TRP A 33 1.81 -2.56 -6.86
N THR A 34 1.95 -1.24 -6.96
CA THR A 34 0.80 -0.34 -6.87
C THR A 34 -0.24 -0.69 -7.93
N ASN A 35 0.19 -0.91 -9.16
CA ASN A 35 -0.72 -1.28 -10.25
C ASN A 35 -1.35 -2.65 -10.02
N ILE A 36 -0.58 -3.63 -9.57
CA ILE A 36 -1.10 -4.97 -9.27
C ILE A 36 -2.14 -4.92 -8.16
N LEU A 37 -1.83 -4.25 -7.04
CA LEU A 37 -2.77 -4.14 -5.92
C LEU A 37 -4.01 -3.35 -6.31
N ASN A 38 -3.86 -2.30 -7.10
CA ASN A 38 -4.99 -1.51 -7.57
C ASN A 38 -5.95 -2.35 -8.42
N GLU A 39 -5.41 -3.14 -9.33
CA GLU A 39 -6.21 -4.03 -10.17
C GLU A 39 -6.85 -5.16 -9.38
N GLU A 40 -6.07 -5.85 -8.55
CA GLU A 40 -6.53 -7.07 -7.88
C GLU A 40 -7.42 -6.80 -6.66
N ILE A 41 -7.16 -5.72 -5.92
CA ILE A 41 -7.83 -5.45 -4.64
C ILE A 41 -8.77 -4.26 -4.74
N PHE A 42 -8.33 -3.17 -5.35
CA PHE A 42 -9.02 -1.89 -5.28
C PHE A 42 -9.87 -1.55 -6.51
N ASN A 43 -10.05 -2.48 -7.43
CA ASN A 43 -10.86 -2.29 -8.66
C ASN A 43 -10.45 -1.05 -9.46
N ASN A 44 -9.16 -0.74 -9.46
CA ASN A 44 -8.56 0.40 -10.18
C ASN A 44 -9.09 1.77 -9.74
N ILE A 45 -9.61 1.89 -8.50
CA ILE A 45 -10.15 3.17 -8.02
C ILE A 45 -9.10 4.07 -7.36
N ILE A 46 -7.90 3.55 -7.10
CA ILE A 46 -6.85 4.33 -6.45
C ILE A 46 -6.13 5.19 -7.48
N HIS A 47 -6.11 6.50 -7.27
CA HIS A 47 -5.34 7.41 -8.12
C HIS A 47 -3.84 7.15 -7.96
N PRO A 48 -3.05 7.29 -9.03
CA PRO A 48 -1.59 7.15 -8.93
C PRO A 48 -1.01 8.13 -7.92
N PHE A 49 0.08 7.74 -7.26
CA PHE A 49 0.86 8.68 -6.47
C PHE A 49 1.53 9.68 -7.41
N TYR A 50 1.47 10.95 -7.05
CA TYR A 50 2.10 12.03 -7.84
C TYR A 50 3.62 11.85 -7.88
N ASP A 51 4.21 11.47 -6.74
CA ASP A 51 5.63 11.19 -6.66
C ASP A 51 5.88 10.07 -5.65
N ILE A 52 6.94 9.31 -5.86
CA ILE A 52 7.38 8.23 -5.00
C ILE A 52 8.83 8.47 -4.65
N THR A 53 9.12 8.60 -3.35
CA THR A 53 10.48 8.72 -2.85
C THR A 53 10.82 7.51 -1.98
N ILE A 54 12.08 7.14 -1.99
CA ILE A 54 12.62 6.05 -1.18
C ILE A 54 13.73 6.61 -0.33
N LYS A 55 13.59 6.50 0.99
CA LYS A 55 14.63 6.93 1.92
C LYS A 55 14.53 6.12 3.20
N ARG A 56 15.67 5.97 3.88
CA ARG A 56 15.70 5.28 5.16
C ARG A 56 14.81 5.98 6.16
N LYS A 57 13.96 5.20 6.86
CA LYS A 57 13.05 5.71 7.87
C LYS A 57 13.34 5.03 9.22
N HIS A 58 13.12 5.77 10.30
CA HIS A 58 13.38 5.26 11.65
C HIS A 58 12.10 5.01 12.45
N ASP A 59 11.08 5.83 12.25
CA ASP A 59 9.86 5.79 13.06
C ASP A 59 8.68 5.10 12.37
N CYS A 60 8.79 4.85 11.06
CA CYS A 60 7.73 4.23 10.27
C CYS A 60 8.34 3.55 9.06
N HIS A 61 7.53 2.79 8.33
CA HIS A 61 7.96 2.13 7.10
C HIS A 61 7.53 2.88 5.85
N ALA A 62 6.57 3.77 5.99
CA ALA A 62 6.10 4.58 4.87
C ALA A 62 5.27 5.76 5.38
N GLU A 63 5.09 6.74 4.52
CA GLU A 63 4.22 7.89 4.77
C GLU A 63 3.46 8.25 3.50
N HIS A 64 2.20 8.58 3.68
CA HIS A 64 1.40 9.24 2.66
C HIS A 64 1.44 10.74 2.94
N ILE A 65 1.70 11.53 1.91
CA ILE A 65 1.77 12.99 2.04
C ILE A 65 0.74 13.59 1.09
N GLY A 66 -0.31 14.17 1.65
CA GLY A 66 -1.36 14.82 0.89
C GLY A 66 -1.05 16.28 0.63
N TRP A 67 -1.32 16.74 -0.59
CA TRP A 67 -1.11 18.10 -0.99
C TRP A 67 -2.38 18.71 -1.58
N GLU A 68 -2.59 19.98 -1.28
CA GLU A 68 -3.59 20.82 -1.95
C GLU A 68 -2.88 22.06 -2.49
N HIS A 69 -3.16 22.38 -3.75
CA HIS A 69 -2.61 23.56 -4.38
C HIS A 69 -3.67 24.17 -5.30
N GLY A 70 -4.36 25.20 -4.80
CA GLY A 70 -5.53 25.74 -5.49
C GLY A 70 -6.62 24.69 -5.57
N GLU A 71 -7.06 24.37 -6.78
CA GLU A 71 -8.05 23.31 -7.02
C GLU A 71 -7.41 21.93 -7.23
N TYR A 72 -6.10 21.85 -7.20
CA TYR A 72 -5.38 20.60 -7.41
C TYR A 72 -5.16 19.86 -6.09
N VAL A 73 -5.46 18.56 -6.11
CA VAL A 73 -5.28 17.67 -4.98
C VAL A 73 -4.46 16.48 -5.47
N PHE A 74 -3.41 16.14 -4.74
CA PHE A 74 -2.59 14.98 -5.09
C PHE A 74 -1.93 14.39 -3.83
N GLY A 75 -1.48 13.15 -3.94
CA GLY A 75 -0.81 12.46 -2.86
C GLY A 75 0.53 11.91 -3.30
N GLU A 76 1.51 11.99 -2.40
CA GLU A 76 2.84 11.42 -2.60
C GLU A 76 3.07 10.27 -1.64
N LEU A 77 3.96 9.37 -2.04
CA LEU A 77 4.36 8.22 -1.23
C LEU A 77 5.85 8.33 -0.90
N SER A 78 6.18 8.18 0.37
CA SER A 78 7.56 8.05 0.82
C SER A 78 7.71 6.67 1.48
N MET A 79 8.59 5.83 0.92
CA MET A 79 8.78 4.46 1.37
C MET A 79 10.14 4.29 2.03
N ASP A 80 10.20 3.38 3.03
CA ASP A 80 11.46 2.96 3.59
C ASP A 80 12.31 2.26 2.52
N SER A 81 13.62 2.34 2.69
CA SER A 81 14.56 1.75 1.76
C SER A 81 14.72 0.23 1.92
N LYS A 82 14.15 -0.35 2.99
CA LYS A 82 14.34 -1.76 3.30
C LYS A 82 13.19 -2.29 4.15
N PHE A 83 12.73 -3.48 3.81
CA PHE A 83 11.66 -4.18 4.55
C PHE A 83 12.15 -5.54 5.00
N LEU A 84 11.52 -6.09 6.04
CA LEU A 84 11.83 -7.41 6.57
C LEU A 84 11.81 -8.48 5.46
N ASN A 85 10.78 -8.43 4.63
CA ASN A 85 10.66 -9.26 3.44
C ASN A 85 9.67 -8.62 2.47
N LYS A 86 9.46 -9.26 1.32
CA LYS A 86 8.59 -8.72 0.28
C LYS A 86 7.14 -8.63 0.72
N SER A 87 6.66 -9.54 1.56
CA SER A 87 5.28 -9.49 2.04
C SER A 87 5.03 -8.27 2.91
N TYR A 88 5.95 -7.93 3.79
CA TYR A 88 5.85 -6.70 4.60
C TYR A 88 5.85 -5.44 3.75
N PHE A 89 6.62 -5.44 2.66
CA PHE A 89 6.56 -4.36 1.68
C PHE A 89 5.16 -4.23 1.09
N ILE A 90 4.55 -5.34 0.69
CA ILE A 90 3.19 -5.34 0.12
C ILE A 90 2.16 -4.87 1.17
N TYR A 91 2.26 -5.32 2.42
CA TYR A 91 1.36 -4.87 3.49
C TYR A 91 1.43 -3.36 3.67
N THR A 92 2.64 -2.81 3.70
CA THR A 92 2.88 -1.38 3.86
C THR A 92 2.33 -0.59 2.67
N LEU A 93 2.58 -1.06 1.46
CA LEU A 93 2.09 -0.40 0.26
C LEU A 93 0.56 -0.36 0.22
N ALA A 94 -0.10 -1.48 0.54
CA ALA A 94 -1.56 -1.53 0.59
C ALA A 94 -2.13 -0.53 1.62
N HIS A 95 -1.49 -0.41 2.78
CA HIS A 95 -1.86 0.55 3.81
C HIS A 95 -1.82 1.99 3.27
N GLU A 96 -0.73 2.34 2.59
CA GLU A 96 -0.57 3.69 2.05
C GLU A 96 -1.50 3.96 0.87
N MET A 97 -1.85 2.93 0.10
CA MET A 97 -2.84 3.07 -0.97
C MET A 97 -4.23 3.39 -0.43
N ILE A 98 -4.59 2.85 0.74
CA ILE A 98 -5.85 3.23 1.39
C ILE A 98 -5.82 4.71 1.79
N HIS A 99 -4.70 5.20 2.30
CA HIS A 99 -4.56 6.63 2.60
C HIS A 99 -4.66 7.49 1.33
N GLN A 100 -4.12 7.02 0.21
CA GLN A 100 -4.28 7.73 -1.07
C GLN A 100 -5.75 7.81 -1.45
N TRP A 101 -6.51 6.71 -1.31
CA TRP A 101 -7.95 6.74 -1.55
C TRP A 101 -8.67 7.71 -0.62
N GLN A 102 -8.35 7.69 0.68
CA GLN A 102 -8.95 8.63 1.65
C GLN A 102 -8.67 10.07 1.26
N TRP A 103 -7.43 10.39 0.93
CA TRP A 103 -7.03 11.75 0.58
C TRP A 103 -7.76 12.24 -0.66
N MET A 104 -7.76 11.43 -1.71
CA MET A 104 -8.35 11.81 -2.99
C MET A 104 -9.88 11.88 -2.95
N GLN A 105 -10.53 11.06 -2.14
CA GLN A 105 -11.99 11.00 -2.07
C GLN A 105 -12.59 11.75 -0.89
N LEU A 106 -11.91 11.81 0.24
CA LEU A 106 -12.45 12.33 1.50
C LEU A 106 -11.65 13.50 2.05
N ASN A 107 -10.55 13.85 1.42
CA ASN A 107 -9.66 14.94 1.82
C ASN A 107 -9.15 14.78 3.26
N LYS A 108 -8.86 13.55 3.66
CA LYS A 108 -8.31 13.24 4.98
C LYS A 108 -7.49 11.95 4.91
N THR A 109 -6.62 11.75 5.90
CA THR A 109 -5.93 10.48 6.11
C THR A 109 -5.97 10.19 7.61
N ASP A 110 -6.57 9.06 7.98
CA ASP A 110 -6.64 8.61 9.36
C ASP A 110 -6.77 7.08 9.40
N HIS A 111 -6.84 6.52 10.58
CA HIS A 111 -7.05 5.08 10.78
C HIS A 111 -8.44 4.79 11.31
N GLY A 112 -9.40 5.66 11.01
CA GLY A 112 -10.77 5.54 11.45
C GLY A 112 -11.60 4.60 10.56
N ARG A 113 -12.90 4.84 10.55
CA ARG A 113 -13.87 3.96 9.89
C ARG A 113 -13.61 3.81 8.39
N SER A 114 -13.30 4.89 7.69
CA SER A 114 -13.07 4.83 6.25
C SER A 114 -11.80 4.05 5.88
N PHE A 115 -10.82 4.02 6.78
CA PHE A 115 -9.62 3.20 6.63
C PHE A 115 -9.93 1.74 6.94
N MET A 116 -10.51 1.48 8.09
CA MET A 116 -10.72 0.12 8.59
C MET A 116 -11.78 -0.66 7.80
N LYS A 117 -12.63 0.00 7.04
CA LYS A 117 -13.60 -0.71 6.19
C LYS A 117 -12.94 -1.60 5.14
N TRP A 118 -11.67 -1.36 4.82
CA TRP A 118 -10.92 -2.17 3.86
C TRP A 118 -10.37 -3.46 4.45
N LYS A 119 -10.43 -3.61 5.78
CA LYS A 119 -9.84 -4.76 6.47
C LYS A 119 -10.35 -6.10 5.96
N SER A 120 -11.65 -6.24 5.80
CA SER A 120 -12.27 -7.48 5.32
C SER A 120 -11.78 -7.83 3.91
N LYS A 121 -11.74 -6.85 3.03
CA LYS A 121 -11.26 -7.04 1.66
C LYS A 121 -9.80 -7.47 1.64
N LEU A 122 -8.95 -6.78 2.40
CA LEU A 122 -7.53 -7.11 2.45
C LEU A 122 -7.28 -8.49 3.05
N ASN A 123 -8.07 -8.87 4.06
CA ASN A 123 -7.95 -10.20 4.65
C ASN A 123 -8.19 -11.32 3.65
N GLN A 124 -9.06 -11.10 2.65
CA GLN A 124 -9.29 -12.08 1.59
C GLN A 124 -8.02 -12.32 0.76
N PHE A 125 -7.11 -11.34 0.72
CA PHE A 125 -5.83 -11.44 0.03
C PHE A 125 -4.68 -11.75 0.99
N GLU A 126 -4.99 -12.10 2.26
CA GLU A 126 -4.02 -12.42 3.31
C GLU A 126 -3.12 -11.24 3.66
N ILE A 127 -3.64 -10.03 3.50
CA ILE A 127 -2.96 -8.80 3.90
C ILE A 127 -3.55 -8.34 5.23
N PRO A 128 -2.78 -8.36 6.33
CA PRO A 128 -3.24 -7.80 7.58
C PRO A 128 -3.31 -6.28 7.50
N LEU A 129 -4.36 -5.69 8.03
CA LEU A 129 -4.50 -4.24 8.09
C LEU A 129 -4.46 -3.79 9.55
N GLY A 130 -3.39 -3.10 9.90
CA GLY A 130 -3.22 -2.50 11.22
C GLY A 130 -3.16 -0.99 11.13
N VAL A 131 -3.15 -0.33 12.29
CA VAL A 131 -3.10 1.14 12.36
C VAL A 131 -1.68 1.70 12.39
N SER A 132 -0.67 0.86 12.62
CA SER A 132 0.73 1.27 12.62
C SER A 132 1.51 0.54 11.54
N ILE A 133 2.51 1.22 11.03
CA ILE A 133 3.39 0.72 9.97
C ILE A 133 4.84 0.79 10.44
#